data_0591556f89aa2243dcf644306e61f5ea
#
_entry.id   0591556f89aa2243dcf644306e61f5ea
#
_cell.length_a   1.000
_cell.length_b   1.000
_cell.length_c   1.000
_cell.angle_alpha   90.00
_cell.angle_beta   90.00
_cell.angle_gamma   90.00
#
_symmetry.space_group_name_H-M   'P 1'
#
loop_
_entity.id
_entity.type
_entity.pdbx_description
1 polymer ?
#
loop_
_entity_poly.entity_id
_entity_poly.type
_entity_poly.pdbx_seq_one_letter_code
_entity_poly.pdbx_strand_id
1 'polypeptide(L)'
;MSFTTDSLVKEYSNITKKVLPSKTFENKFIYSFIHGAKCEIFGPLEKEYIIKFIDKDKNELIYETVSKNNHWHKPNIEYFVNWRIEVYDKETNELLDSHDFDAEGKNVFITLDSSAIGDTLAWLPVIKQFEEKHKCKIIVSTFHNDWFYKEYPEWEFVSPGMQAFDIYALYCLGWFYNDQQIELHKNPQEVKNLPLQQTASDILGLEYKESKPRISTPKKDRPVEEKYVCIAPHASAHAKYWMYPGGWQTIIDYLNDKGYKVLMITHEVLGDEWHDSKLGGTLQNVIDKTGNGPLSDRINDIKHADLFIGLGSGLSWISWAVRTPTILISGFSAPHTEFQDCERIFTPDPDNTCNSCFNREWLNPGDWEWCPDHKDTDRHFECSKTIEPQTVINSINKFLKIS
;
A
#
# COMPACT_ATOMS: atom_id res chain seq x y z
N MET A 1 5.86 -24.28 -16.21
CA MET A 1 6.90 -25.18 -15.65
C MET A 1 7.33 -24.57 -14.34
N SER A 2 6.93 -25.16 -13.20
CA SER A 2 7.39 -24.72 -11.89
C SER A 2 8.82 -25.21 -11.69
N PHE A 3 9.78 -24.31 -11.70
CA PHE A 3 11.10 -24.64 -11.21
C PHE A 3 11.01 -24.71 -9.68
N THR A 4 11.11 -25.91 -9.14
CA THR A 4 11.20 -26.08 -7.69
C THR A 4 12.58 -25.64 -7.23
N THR A 5 12.65 -24.97 -6.08
CA THR A 5 13.89 -24.54 -5.39
C THR A 5 14.94 -25.68 -5.30
N ASP A 6 14.50 -26.91 -5.24
CA ASP A 6 15.37 -28.10 -5.22
C ASP A 6 16.21 -28.32 -6.50
N SER A 7 15.73 -27.85 -7.67
CA SER A 7 16.50 -27.98 -8.91
C SER A 7 17.65 -26.97 -8.98
N LEU A 8 17.44 -25.76 -8.48
CA LEU A 8 18.47 -24.72 -8.38
C LEU A 8 19.54 -25.08 -7.34
N VAL A 9 19.14 -25.61 -6.19
CA VAL A 9 20.08 -26.09 -5.16
C VAL A 9 20.95 -27.23 -5.67
N LYS A 10 20.41 -28.17 -6.48
CA LYS A 10 21.19 -29.23 -7.12
C LYS A 10 22.17 -28.72 -8.18
N GLU A 11 21.79 -27.72 -8.93
CA GLU A 11 22.64 -27.12 -9.96
C GLU A 11 23.77 -26.30 -9.35
N TYR A 12 23.51 -25.50 -8.32
CA TYR A 12 24.53 -24.81 -7.53
C TYR A 12 25.48 -25.79 -6.82
N SER A 13 24.98 -26.87 -6.25
CA SER A 13 25.84 -27.87 -5.59
C SER A 13 26.78 -28.58 -6.58
N ASN A 14 26.37 -28.71 -7.84
CA ASN A 14 27.20 -29.30 -8.90
C ASN A 14 28.26 -28.33 -9.45
N ILE A 15 27.96 -27.04 -9.51
CA ILE A 15 28.89 -25.99 -9.95
C ILE A 15 29.97 -25.76 -8.89
N THR A 16 29.60 -25.70 -7.62
CA THR A 16 30.55 -25.51 -6.54
C THR A 16 31.46 -26.70 -6.32
N LYS A 17 31.04 -27.94 -6.58
CA LYS A 17 31.91 -29.10 -6.53
C LYS A 17 33.04 -29.08 -7.58
N LYS A 18 32.91 -28.31 -8.65
CA LYS A 18 33.93 -28.17 -9.71
C LYS A 18 34.96 -27.06 -9.49
N VAL A 19 34.72 -26.15 -8.54
CA VAL A 19 35.49 -24.89 -8.38
C VAL A 19 36.26 -24.81 -7.06
N LEU A 20 36.08 -25.74 -6.13
CA LEU A 20 36.78 -25.67 -4.84
C LEU A 20 38.23 -26.18 -4.98
N PRO A 21 39.25 -25.34 -4.73
CA PRO A 21 40.61 -25.81 -4.56
C PRO A 21 40.68 -26.70 -3.32
N SER A 22 41.38 -27.83 -3.46
CA SER A 22 41.43 -28.97 -2.53
C SER A 22 42.12 -28.71 -1.19
N LYS A 23 42.00 -27.54 -0.54
CA LYS A 23 42.79 -27.25 0.66
C LYS A 23 42.08 -26.54 1.83
N THR A 24 40.78 -26.29 1.83
CA THR A 24 40.09 -25.82 3.04
C THR A 24 38.88 -26.69 3.30
N PHE A 25 39.01 -27.54 4.33
CA PHE A 25 37.93 -28.39 4.87
C PHE A 25 37.04 -27.62 5.86
N GLU A 26 36.79 -26.33 5.64
CA GLU A 26 35.98 -25.51 6.51
C GLU A 26 34.58 -25.33 5.93
N ASN A 27 33.57 -25.36 6.78
CA ASN A 27 32.22 -25.02 6.39
C ASN A 27 32.12 -23.50 6.19
N LYS A 28 31.27 -23.08 5.23
CA LYS A 28 30.97 -21.67 4.95
C LYS A 28 29.59 -21.34 5.46
N PHE A 29 29.43 -20.14 5.97
CA PHE A 29 28.16 -19.58 6.37
C PHE A 29 27.68 -18.59 5.29
N ILE A 30 26.44 -18.79 4.83
CA ILE A 30 25.82 -17.98 3.76
C ILE A 30 24.58 -17.34 4.35
N TYR A 31 24.49 -16.02 4.21
CA TYR A 31 23.40 -15.20 4.73
C TYR A 31 22.56 -14.63 3.61
N SER A 32 21.25 -14.54 3.83
CA SER A 32 20.30 -13.99 2.88
C SER A 32 19.15 -13.34 3.63
N PHE A 33 18.55 -12.30 3.05
CA PHE A 33 17.40 -11.59 3.61
C PHE A 33 16.21 -11.59 2.62
N ILE A 34 16.12 -12.63 1.81
CA ILE A 34 15.01 -12.86 0.88
C ILE A 34 13.91 -13.61 1.63
N HIS A 35 12.74 -12.98 1.80
CA HIS A 35 11.64 -13.47 2.65
C HIS A 35 12.08 -13.76 4.09
N GLY A 36 12.78 -12.80 4.70
CA GLY A 36 13.30 -12.88 6.05
C GLY A 36 14.77 -13.31 6.13
N ALA A 37 15.34 -13.22 7.33
CA ALA A 37 16.73 -13.58 7.57
C ALA A 37 16.93 -15.10 7.50
N LYS A 38 17.97 -15.54 6.77
CA LYS A 38 18.34 -16.94 6.61
C LYS A 38 19.83 -17.12 6.78
N CYS A 39 20.21 -18.17 7.49
CA CYS A 39 21.58 -18.68 7.55
C CYS A 39 21.63 -20.09 6.98
N GLU A 40 22.55 -20.34 6.06
CA GLU A 40 22.83 -21.64 5.47
C GLU A 40 24.28 -22.04 5.76
N ILE A 41 24.48 -23.27 6.21
CA ILE A 41 25.79 -23.83 6.48
C ILE A 41 26.13 -24.78 5.34
N PHE A 42 27.17 -24.47 4.59
CA PHE A 42 27.57 -25.25 3.44
C PHE A 42 29.01 -25.75 3.60
N GLY A 43 29.24 -27.07 3.45
CA GLY A 43 30.58 -27.65 3.46
C GLY A 43 30.62 -29.10 3.91
N PRO A 44 31.81 -29.69 3.87
CA PRO A 44 31.99 -31.13 4.08
C PRO A 44 32.12 -31.56 5.55
N LEU A 45 32.35 -30.64 6.49
CA LEU A 45 32.58 -31.00 7.89
C LEU A 45 31.26 -31.35 8.58
N GLU A 46 31.14 -32.59 9.03
CA GLU A 46 30.06 -33.06 9.89
C GLU A 46 30.23 -32.48 11.30
N LYS A 47 29.63 -31.31 11.52
CA LYS A 47 29.72 -30.57 12.76
C LYS A 47 28.37 -29.91 13.09
N GLU A 48 28.09 -29.78 14.40
CA GLU A 48 26.90 -29.06 14.86
C GLU A 48 27.25 -27.61 15.24
N TYR A 49 26.32 -26.72 14.97
CA TYR A 49 26.43 -25.29 15.19
C TYR A 49 25.20 -24.79 15.93
N ILE A 50 25.37 -23.75 16.74
CA ILE A 50 24.25 -22.96 17.27
C ILE A 50 24.14 -21.70 16.41
N ILE A 51 22.95 -21.46 15.86
CA ILE A 51 22.65 -20.25 15.07
C ILE A 51 21.69 -19.38 15.88
N LYS A 52 22.04 -18.11 16.08
CA LYS A 52 21.22 -17.12 16.76
C LYS A 52 20.83 -16.01 15.80
N PHE A 53 19.54 -15.68 15.78
CA PHE A 53 18.98 -14.54 15.05
C PHE A 53 18.52 -13.50 16.07
N ILE A 54 19.13 -12.33 16.03
CA ILE A 54 19.01 -11.28 17.03
C ILE A 54 18.48 -10.02 16.36
N ASP A 55 17.47 -9.38 16.96
CA ASP A 55 17.08 -8.00 16.65
C ASP A 55 18.09 -7.06 17.32
N LYS A 56 18.93 -6.39 16.53
CA LYS A 56 19.97 -5.47 17.04
C LYS A 56 19.39 -4.24 17.70
N ASP A 57 18.25 -3.74 17.21
CA ASP A 57 17.66 -2.50 17.72
C ASP A 57 17.11 -2.71 19.13
N LYS A 58 16.58 -3.89 19.41
CA LYS A 58 16.06 -4.28 20.73
C LYS A 58 17.06 -5.06 21.57
N ASN A 59 18.16 -5.51 20.98
CA ASN A 59 19.09 -6.46 21.55
C ASN A 59 18.39 -7.74 22.08
N GLU A 60 17.45 -8.25 21.28
CA GLU A 60 16.57 -9.36 21.63
C GLU A 60 16.89 -10.59 20.77
N LEU A 61 17.04 -11.74 21.42
CA LEU A 61 17.16 -13.04 20.74
C LEU A 61 15.78 -13.46 20.23
N ILE A 62 15.59 -13.43 18.92
CA ILE A 62 14.32 -13.79 18.26
C ILE A 62 14.21 -15.29 18.02
N TYR A 63 15.30 -15.91 17.58
CA TYR A 63 15.30 -17.35 17.27
C TYR A 63 16.69 -17.94 17.48
N GLU A 64 16.73 -19.11 18.10
CA GLU A 64 17.94 -19.92 18.25
C GLU A 64 17.67 -21.34 17.80
N THR A 65 18.64 -21.96 17.14
CA THR A 65 18.53 -23.35 16.72
C THR A 65 19.90 -24.03 16.66
N VAL A 66 19.87 -25.35 16.71
CA VAL A 66 21.04 -26.18 16.41
C VAL A 66 20.95 -26.67 14.98
N SER A 67 22.02 -26.51 14.24
CA SER A 67 22.11 -26.89 12.84
C SER A 67 23.30 -27.77 12.56
N LYS A 68 23.30 -28.40 11.39
CA LYS A 68 24.42 -29.18 10.84
C LYS A 68 24.84 -28.58 9.50
N ASN A 69 26.00 -29.04 8.99
CA ASN A 69 26.41 -28.73 7.63
C ASN A 69 25.34 -29.13 6.59
N ASN A 70 25.25 -28.36 5.52
CA ASN A 70 24.30 -28.51 4.40
C ASN A 70 22.82 -28.36 4.81
N HIS A 71 22.56 -27.58 5.88
CA HIS A 71 21.22 -27.18 6.32
C HIS A 71 21.12 -25.66 6.36
N TRP A 72 19.90 -25.17 6.27
CA TRP A 72 19.57 -23.76 6.46
C TRP A 72 18.46 -23.57 7.47
N HIS A 73 18.47 -22.42 8.11
CA HIS A 73 17.43 -22.02 9.07
C HIS A 73 17.05 -20.56 8.88
N LYS A 74 15.81 -20.23 9.18
CA LYS A 74 15.28 -18.88 9.23
C LYS A 74 14.22 -18.75 10.34
N PRO A 75 14.10 -17.60 11.03
CA PRO A 75 12.93 -17.27 11.82
C PRO A 75 11.72 -17.07 10.91
N ASN A 76 10.52 -17.26 11.44
CA ASN A 76 9.28 -17.03 10.70
C ASN A 76 8.90 -15.54 10.74
N ILE A 77 9.72 -14.67 10.12
CA ILE A 77 9.51 -13.22 10.01
C ILE A 77 9.96 -12.79 8.62
N GLU A 78 9.08 -12.17 7.85
CA GLU A 78 9.33 -11.73 6.47
C GLU A 78 9.40 -10.21 6.32
N TYR A 79 8.97 -9.44 7.33
CA TYR A 79 9.18 -7.99 7.40
C TYR A 79 10.59 -7.64 7.91
N PHE A 80 10.96 -6.39 7.76
CA PHE A 80 12.26 -5.89 8.17
C PHE A 80 12.47 -5.99 9.68
N VAL A 81 13.61 -6.58 10.06
CA VAL A 81 14.22 -6.47 11.38
C VAL A 81 15.69 -6.15 11.15
N ASN A 82 16.30 -5.35 12.01
CA ASN A 82 17.73 -5.07 11.97
C ASN A 82 18.51 -6.26 12.48
N TRP A 83 18.68 -7.26 11.61
CA TRP A 83 19.22 -8.56 11.98
C TRP A 83 20.71 -8.55 12.31
N ARG A 84 21.07 -9.26 13.38
CA ARG A 84 22.38 -9.89 13.57
C ARG A 84 22.19 -11.39 13.58
N ILE A 85 23.01 -12.11 12.81
CA ILE A 85 23.05 -13.58 12.77
C ILE A 85 24.41 -14.00 13.29
N GLU A 86 24.42 -14.82 14.34
CA GLU A 86 25.64 -15.34 14.97
C GLU A 86 25.67 -16.86 14.84
N VAL A 87 26.83 -17.41 14.51
CA VAL A 87 27.05 -18.84 14.39
C VAL A 87 28.16 -19.26 15.36
N TYR A 88 27.80 -20.17 16.25
CA TYR A 88 28.69 -20.71 17.28
C TYR A 88 28.98 -22.16 16.99
N ASP A 89 30.17 -22.57 17.37
CA ASP A 89 30.51 -23.98 17.57
C ASP A 89 29.69 -24.55 18.73
N LYS A 90 28.93 -25.63 18.48
CA LYS A 90 28.09 -26.20 19.54
C LYS A 90 28.90 -26.87 20.67
N GLU A 91 30.09 -27.43 20.39
CA GLU A 91 30.89 -28.15 21.37
C GLU A 91 31.67 -27.18 22.25
N THR A 92 32.27 -26.17 21.66
CA THR A 92 33.15 -25.21 22.37
C THR A 92 32.43 -23.95 22.81
N ASN A 93 31.24 -23.67 22.25
CA ASN A 93 30.48 -22.42 22.38
C ASN A 93 31.28 -21.18 21.93
N GLU A 94 32.25 -21.37 21.04
CA GLU A 94 33.04 -20.30 20.44
C GLU A 94 32.24 -19.65 19.29
N LEU A 95 32.25 -18.31 19.23
CA LEU A 95 31.69 -17.57 18.09
C LEU A 95 32.57 -17.76 16.86
N LEU A 96 32.03 -18.40 15.84
CA LEU A 96 32.72 -18.69 14.58
C LEU A 96 32.54 -17.61 13.53
N ASP A 97 31.32 -17.03 13.46
CA ASP A 97 30.98 -15.99 12.49
C ASP A 97 29.81 -15.13 12.99
N SER A 98 29.76 -13.88 12.53
CA SER A 98 28.69 -12.95 12.82
C SER A 98 28.41 -12.07 11.60
N HIS A 99 27.13 -11.96 11.23
CA HIS A 99 26.70 -11.16 10.09
C HIS A 99 25.56 -10.21 10.47
N ASP A 100 25.79 -8.93 10.31
CA ASP A 100 24.79 -7.88 10.48
C ASP A 100 24.07 -7.59 9.15
N PHE A 101 22.77 -7.28 9.22
CA PHE A 101 22.08 -6.72 8.05
C PHE A 101 22.75 -5.41 7.64
N ASP A 102 23.20 -5.35 6.42
CA ASP A 102 23.80 -4.17 5.81
C ASP A 102 23.43 -4.14 4.34
N ALA A 103 22.54 -3.20 3.96
CA ALA A 103 22.08 -3.05 2.59
C ALA A 103 22.79 -1.93 1.81
N GLU A 104 23.78 -1.25 2.41
CA GLU A 104 24.46 -0.14 1.75
C GLU A 104 25.07 -0.57 0.40
N GLY A 105 24.63 0.09 -0.68
CA GLY A 105 25.06 -0.17 -2.05
C GLY A 105 24.56 -1.47 -2.67
N LYS A 106 23.75 -2.27 -1.95
CA LYS A 106 23.21 -3.55 -2.40
C LYS A 106 21.79 -3.42 -2.95
N ASN A 107 21.39 -4.34 -3.80
CA ASN A 107 20.06 -4.38 -4.39
C ASN A 107 19.03 -4.89 -3.38
N VAL A 108 18.02 -4.08 -3.08
CA VAL A 108 16.85 -4.47 -2.30
C VAL A 108 15.64 -4.48 -3.21
N PHE A 109 14.98 -5.62 -3.31
CA PHE A 109 13.78 -5.77 -4.11
C PHE A 109 12.53 -5.57 -3.23
N ILE A 110 11.68 -4.61 -3.61
CA ILE A 110 10.43 -4.34 -2.90
C ILE A 110 9.27 -4.49 -3.88
N THR A 111 8.35 -5.38 -3.55
CA THR A 111 7.15 -5.66 -4.35
C THR A 111 5.91 -5.15 -3.66
N LEU A 112 4.92 -4.71 -4.43
CA LEU A 112 3.59 -4.38 -3.94
C LEU A 112 2.62 -5.51 -4.34
N ASP A 113 1.94 -6.10 -3.35
CA ASP A 113 1.01 -7.22 -3.56
C ASP A 113 -0.36 -6.78 -4.08
N SER A 114 -0.61 -5.48 -4.15
CA SER A 114 -1.90 -4.91 -4.57
C SER A 114 -1.82 -4.17 -5.89
N SER A 115 -2.83 -4.38 -6.75
CA SER A 115 -3.06 -3.57 -7.95
C SER A 115 -3.91 -2.32 -7.69
N ALA A 116 -4.39 -2.12 -6.46
CA ALA A 116 -5.20 -0.96 -6.12
C ALA A 116 -4.38 0.34 -6.19
N ILE A 117 -5.01 1.37 -6.75
CA ILE A 117 -4.40 2.70 -6.91
C ILE A 117 -4.02 3.28 -5.55
N GLY A 118 -4.91 3.18 -4.57
CA GLY A 118 -4.70 3.71 -3.22
C GLY A 118 -3.48 3.10 -2.55
N ASP A 119 -3.37 1.79 -2.56
CA ASP A 119 -2.27 1.04 -1.96
C ASP A 119 -0.93 1.42 -2.60
N THR A 120 -0.90 1.45 -3.94
CA THR A 120 0.30 1.85 -4.68
C THR A 120 0.77 3.25 -4.30
N LEU A 121 -0.15 4.23 -4.26
CA LEU A 121 0.19 5.62 -3.93
C LEU A 121 0.54 5.80 -2.45
N ALA A 122 -0.08 5.02 -1.57
CA ALA A 122 0.22 5.04 -0.15
C ALA A 122 1.61 4.45 0.17
N TRP A 123 1.96 3.31 -0.40
CA TRP A 123 3.15 2.56 0.01
C TRP A 123 4.44 3.00 -0.68
N LEU A 124 4.37 3.45 -1.92
CA LEU A 124 5.56 3.78 -2.71
C LEU A 124 6.48 4.84 -2.08
N PRO A 125 5.99 5.95 -1.49
CA PRO A 125 6.89 6.95 -0.89
C PRO A 125 7.67 6.43 0.31
N VAL A 126 7.18 5.38 0.98
CA VAL A 126 7.88 4.73 2.10
C VAL A 126 9.14 3.99 1.62
N ILE A 127 9.12 3.47 0.39
CA ILE A 127 10.31 2.86 -0.23
C ILE A 127 11.46 3.87 -0.33
N LYS A 128 11.14 5.14 -0.66
CA LYS A 128 12.16 6.21 -0.70
C LYS A 128 12.78 6.48 0.68
N GLN A 129 11.97 6.43 1.74
CA GLN A 129 12.48 6.57 3.11
C GLN A 129 13.41 5.41 3.49
N PHE A 130 13.06 4.18 3.05
CA PHE A 130 13.90 2.99 3.26
C PHE A 130 15.25 3.11 2.52
N GLU A 131 15.22 3.52 1.25
CA GLU A 131 16.42 3.78 0.45
C GLU A 131 17.34 4.79 1.14
N GLU A 132 16.79 5.93 1.60
CA GLU A 132 17.55 6.99 2.27
C GLU A 132 18.17 6.50 3.59
N LYS A 133 17.45 5.72 4.38
CA LYS A 133 17.92 5.15 5.64
C LYS A 133 19.05 4.14 5.43
N HIS A 134 18.91 3.24 4.46
CA HIS A 134 19.80 2.11 4.25
C HIS A 134 20.81 2.30 3.11
N LYS A 135 20.70 3.41 2.35
CA LYS A 135 21.57 3.74 1.19
C LYS A 135 21.70 2.59 0.19
N CYS A 136 20.62 1.82 0.04
CA CYS A 136 20.56 0.68 -0.85
C CYS A 136 20.15 1.09 -2.27
N LYS A 137 20.28 0.18 -3.21
CA LYS A 137 19.73 0.30 -4.57
C LYS A 137 18.36 -0.35 -4.58
N ILE A 138 17.37 0.37 -5.06
CA ILE A 138 15.99 -0.12 -5.10
C ILE A 138 15.67 -0.77 -6.43
N ILE A 139 15.17 -2.00 -6.37
CA ILE A 139 14.41 -2.65 -7.42
C ILE A 139 12.97 -2.70 -6.94
N VAL A 140 12.02 -2.20 -7.73
CA VAL A 140 10.61 -2.15 -7.30
C VAL A 140 9.69 -2.76 -8.34
N SER A 141 8.64 -3.45 -7.87
CA SER A 141 7.59 -3.98 -8.72
C SER A 141 6.22 -3.49 -8.25
N THR A 142 5.53 -2.76 -9.13
CA THR A 142 4.15 -2.32 -8.93
C THR A 142 3.32 -2.61 -10.18
N PHE A 143 1.99 -2.64 -10.06
CA PHE A 143 1.09 -2.70 -11.22
C PHE A 143 0.99 -1.38 -11.99
N HIS A 144 1.64 -0.31 -11.50
CA HIS A 144 1.59 1.05 -12.04
C HIS A 144 2.99 1.65 -12.22
N ASN A 145 3.99 0.86 -12.62
CA ASN A 145 5.37 1.28 -12.78
C ASN A 145 5.53 2.52 -13.68
N ASP A 146 4.67 2.66 -14.71
CA ASP A 146 4.65 3.76 -15.66
C ASP A 146 4.38 5.13 -15.02
N TRP A 147 3.81 5.16 -13.83
CA TRP A 147 3.60 6.41 -13.09
C TRP A 147 4.86 6.92 -12.40
N PHE A 148 5.86 6.06 -12.21
CA PHE A 148 6.96 6.32 -11.28
C PHE A 148 8.34 6.33 -11.93
N TYR A 149 8.57 5.59 -13.02
CA TYR A 149 9.92 5.42 -13.58
C TYR A 149 10.62 6.72 -13.99
N LYS A 150 9.86 7.79 -14.33
CA LYS A 150 10.41 9.11 -14.63
C LYS A 150 10.70 9.94 -13.39
N GLU A 151 9.98 9.67 -12.31
CA GLU A 151 10.07 10.41 -11.05
C GLU A 151 11.12 9.83 -10.10
N TYR A 152 11.47 8.56 -10.31
CA TYR A 152 12.50 7.83 -9.57
C TYR A 152 13.46 7.16 -10.55
N PRO A 153 14.24 7.95 -11.33
CA PRO A 153 15.13 7.42 -12.38
C PRO A 153 16.29 6.61 -11.81
N GLU A 154 16.57 6.73 -10.50
CA GLU A 154 17.56 5.95 -9.77
C GLU A 154 17.09 4.53 -9.44
N TRP A 155 15.80 4.22 -9.55
CA TRP A 155 15.24 2.91 -9.25
C TRP A 155 15.13 2.03 -10.49
N GLU A 156 15.31 0.74 -10.31
CA GLU A 156 14.99 -0.26 -11.33
C GLU A 156 13.52 -0.70 -11.15
N PHE A 157 12.73 -0.61 -12.23
CA PHE A 157 11.34 -1.03 -12.25
C PHE A 157 11.18 -2.35 -12.98
N VAL A 158 10.61 -3.33 -12.29
CA VAL A 158 10.35 -4.68 -12.80
C VAL A 158 8.85 -4.91 -12.89
N SER A 159 8.37 -5.50 -13.98
CA SER A 159 6.95 -5.83 -14.12
C SER A 159 6.55 -6.94 -13.13
N PRO A 160 5.31 -6.91 -12.60
CA PRO A 160 4.82 -7.99 -11.74
C PRO A 160 5.00 -9.37 -12.39
N GLY A 161 5.50 -10.32 -11.61
CA GLY A 161 5.79 -11.68 -12.08
C GLY A 161 7.13 -11.87 -12.78
N MET A 162 7.90 -10.82 -13.01
CA MET A 162 9.26 -10.91 -13.54
C MET A 162 10.28 -11.13 -12.42
N GLN A 163 11.40 -11.77 -12.79
CA GLN A 163 12.50 -12.01 -11.85
C GLN A 163 13.40 -10.78 -11.75
N ALA A 164 13.87 -10.50 -10.54
CA ALA A 164 14.98 -9.59 -10.28
C ALA A 164 16.23 -10.40 -9.91
N PHE A 165 17.42 -9.85 -10.19
CA PHE A 165 18.69 -10.54 -10.02
C PHE A 165 19.60 -9.79 -9.04
N ASP A 166 20.57 -10.52 -8.49
CA ASP A 166 21.57 -9.99 -7.55
C ASP A 166 20.92 -9.27 -6.34
N ILE A 167 19.91 -9.92 -5.76
CA ILE A 167 19.11 -9.38 -4.67
C ILE A 167 19.74 -9.74 -3.32
N TYR A 168 19.98 -8.75 -2.48
CA TYR A 168 20.42 -8.91 -1.10
C TYR A 168 19.26 -9.13 -0.13
N ALA A 169 18.17 -8.35 -0.30
CA ALA A 169 16.95 -8.46 0.51
C ALA A 169 15.70 -8.29 -0.33
N LEU A 170 14.60 -8.91 0.09
CA LEU A 170 13.29 -8.80 -0.54
C LEU A 170 12.22 -8.55 0.52
N TYR A 171 11.35 -7.56 0.26
CA TYR A 171 10.18 -7.24 1.07
C TYR A 171 8.94 -7.15 0.19
N CYS A 172 7.83 -7.67 0.68
CA CYS A 172 6.54 -7.57 0.02
C CYS A 172 5.62 -6.66 0.83
N LEU A 173 5.17 -5.55 0.22
CA LEU A 173 4.22 -4.63 0.84
C LEU A 173 2.81 -5.08 0.54
N GLY A 174 2.01 -5.30 1.55
CA GLY A 174 0.65 -5.81 1.40
C GLY A 174 -0.09 -6.02 2.71
N TRP A 175 -1.35 -6.35 2.59
CA TRP A 175 -2.20 -6.81 3.67
C TRP A 175 -2.34 -8.32 3.58
N PHE A 176 -1.65 -9.04 4.45
CA PHE A 176 -1.60 -10.50 4.40
C PHE A 176 -2.53 -11.11 5.45
N TYR A 177 -3.58 -11.76 4.98
CA TYR A 177 -4.56 -12.45 5.81
C TYR A 177 -4.71 -13.90 5.41
N ASN A 178 -4.90 -14.74 6.41
CA ASN A 178 -5.31 -16.14 6.26
C ASN A 178 -6.57 -16.35 7.11
N ASP A 179 -7.67 -16.82 6.52
CA ASP A 179 -8.96 -17.00 7.18
C ASP A 179 -9.38 -15.79 8.04
N GLN A 180 -9.28 -14.57 7.47
CA GLN A 180 -9.60 -13.29 8.12
C GLN A 180 -8.68 -12.91 9.30
N GLN A 181 -7.62 -13.66 9.55
CA GLN A 181 -6.61 -13.35 10.56
C GLN A 181 -5.36 -12.80 9.90
N ILE A 182 -4.81 -11.72 10.47
CA ILE A 182 -3.56 -11.15 9.98
C ILE A 182 -2.40 -12.15 10.15
N GLU A 183 -1.60 -12.32 9.11
CA GLU A 183 -0.37 -13.13 9.16
C GLU A 183 0.76 -12.33 9.81
N LEU A 184 0.89 -12.42 11.13
CA LEU A 184 1.85 -11.67 11.94
C LEU A 184 3.32 -11.92 11.58
N HIS A 185 3.62 -12.89 10.75
CA HIS A 185 4.98 -13.11 10.24
C HIS A 185 5.28 -12.25 8.99
N LYS A 186 4.26 -11.68 8.34
CA LYS A 186 4.37 -10.77 7.20
C LYS A 186 4.01 -9.32 7.55
N ASN A 187 2.99 -9.14 8.37
CA ASN A 187 2.59 -7.83 8.90
C ASN A 187 2.84 -7.82 10.42
N PRO A 188 3.68 -6.91 10.96
CA PRO A 188 4.04 -6.94 12.38
C PRO A 188 2.89 -6.62 13.34
N GLN A 189 1.75 -6.12 12.82
CA GLN A 189 0.55 -5.80 13.58
C GLN A 189 -0.72 -5.82 12.72
N GLU A 190 -1.91 -5.70 13.36
CA GLU A 190 -3.19 -5.63 12.65
C GLU A 190 -3.29 -4.33 11.83
N VAL A 191 -3.37 -4.48 10.50
CA VAL A 191 -3.30 -3.35 9.55
C VAL A 191 -4.61 -2.56 9.44
N LYS A 192 -5.76 -3.14 9.75
CA LYS A 192 -7.07 -2.46 9.68
C LYS A 192 -7.17 -1.26 10.64
N ASN A 193 -6.43 -1.30 11.74
CA ASN A 193 -6.45 -0.25 12.77
C ASN A 193 -5.42 0.86 12.52
N LEU A 194 -4.77 0.85 11.37
CA LEU A 194 -3.67 1.75 11.03
C LEU A 194 -3.99 2.58 9.79
N PRO A 195 -3.33 3.74 9.63
CA PRO A 195 -3.26 4.40 8.33
C PRO A 195 -2.74 3.45 7.26
N LEU A 196 -3.35 3.45 6.06
CA LEU A 196 -2.94 2.58 4.97
C LEU A 196 -1.44 2.68 4.66
N GLN A 197 -0.88 3.87 4.73
CA GLN A 197 0.54 4.09 4.47
C GLN A 197 1.44 3.50 5.57
N GLN A 198 0.98 3.44 6.81
CA GLN A 198 1.76 2.89 7.92
C GLN A 198 2.09 1.41 7.73
N THR A 199 1.23 0.65 7.04
CA THR A 199 1.51 -0.75 6.68
C THR A 199 2.90 -0.91 6.04
N ALA A 200 3.24 -0.05 5.08
CA ALA A 200 4.55 -0.10 4.42
C ALA A 200 5.69 0.29 5.38
N SER A 201 5.46 1.29 6.24
CA SER A 201 6.45 1.68 7.25
C SER A 201 6.75 0.54 8.21
N ASP A 202 5.72 -0.14 8.68
CA ASP A 202 5.87 -1.27 9.61
C ASP A 202 6.60 -2.45 8.96
N ILE A 203 6.24 -2.82 7.72
CA ILE A 203 6.92 -3.90 6.98
C ILE A 203 8.38 -3.56 6.71
N LEU A 204 8.71 -2.29 6.46
CA LEU A 204 10.07 -1.83 6.18
C LEU A 204 10.85 -1.38 7.43
N GLY A 205 10.29 -1.53 8.63
CA GLY A 205 10.96 -1.17 9.89
C GLY A 205 11.28 0.31 10.01
N LEU A 206 10.34 1.17 9.58
CA LEU A 206 10.45 2.61 9.60
C LEU A 206 9.44 3.22 10.57
N GLU A 207 9.81 4.34 11.17
CA GLU A 207 8.84 5.17 11.88
C GLU A 207 7.83 5.75 10.88
N TYR A 208 6.54 5.62 11.18
CA TYR A 208 5.49 6.14 10.31
C TYR A 208 5.51 7.67 10.24
N LYS A 209 5.59 8.18 9.02
CA LYS A 209 5.42 9.59 8.71
C LYS A 209 4.74 9.70 7.35
N GLU A 210 3.55 10.34 7.33
CA GLU A 210 2.84 10.55 6.07
C GLU A 210 3.70 11.30 5.06
N SER A 211 3.82 10.73 3.87
CA SER A 211 4.58 11.31 2.76
C SER A 211 3.91 11.03 1.42
N LYS A 212 3.95 12.02 0.53
CA LYS A 212 3.33 11.93 -0.79
C LYS A 212 4.29 11.37 -1.83
N PRO A 213 3.83 10.48 -2.72
CA PRO A 213 4.64 10.04 -3.85
C PRO A 213 4.88 11.18 -4.84
N ARG A 214 5.95 11.05 -5.61
CA ARG A 214 6.09 11.78 -6.88
C ARG A 214 5.49 10.90 -7.97
N ILE A 215 4.55 11.41 -8.73
CA ILE A 215 3.96 10.69 -9.86
C ILE A 215 4.13 11.47 -11.15
N SER A 216 4.37 10.73 -12.23
CA SER A 216 4.45 11.32 -13.57
C SER A 216 3.08 11.89 -13.96
N THR A 217 3.05 13.17 -14.23
CA THR A 217 1.84 13.83 -14.68
C THR A 217 1.93 14.11 -16.18
N PRO A 218 0.85 13.88 -16.95
CA PRO A 218 0.83 14.21 -18.35
C PRO A 218 1.15 15.69 -18.59
N LYS A 219 1.92 15.99 -19.62
CA LYS A 219 2.10 17.37 -20.11
C LYS A 219 0.94 17.71 -21.05
N LYS A 220 -0.25 17.83 -20.50
CA LYS A 220 -1.46 18.20 -21.21
C LYS A 220 -1.98 19.52 -20.67
N ASP A 221 -2.67 20.27 -21.55
CA ASP A 221 -3.32 21.50 -21.15
C ASP A 221 -4.45 21.23 -20.15
N ARG A 222 -4.86 22.30 -19.48
CA ARG A 222 -6.03 22.29 -18.62
C ARG A 222 -7.26 21.84 -19.42
N PRO A 223 -8.05 20.85 -18.93
CA PRO A 223 -9.13 20.25 -19.70
C PRO A 223 -10.32 21.20 -19.95
N VAL A 224 -10.45 22.24 -19.14
CA VAL A 224 -11.48 23.28 -19.20
C VAL A 224 -10.83 24.61 -18.86
N GLU A 225 -11.16 25.68 -19.61
CA GLU A 225 -10.58 27.02 -19.37
C GLU A 225 -11.09 27.64 -18.07
N GLU A 226 -12.38 27.42 -17.77
CA GLU A 226 -13.04 27.96 -16.57
C GLU A 226 -12.51 27.30 -15.31
N LYS A 227 -12.80 27.92 -14.17
CA LYS A 227 -12.60 27.30 -12.86
C LYS A 227 -13.47 26.05 -12.74
N TYR A 228 -12.89 24.97 -12.22
CA TYR A 228 -13.64 23.72 -12.09
C TYR A 228 -13.24 22.89 -10.89
N VAL A 229 -14.19 22.06 -10.47
CA VAL A 229 -14.05 21.07 -9.40
C VAL A 229 -14.21 19.69 -10.01
N CYS A 230 -13.34 18.75 -9.66
CA CYS A 230 -13.53 17.35 -9.97
C CYS A 230 -14.35 16.67 -8.89
N ILE A 231 -15.33 15.85 -9.28
CA ILE A 231 -16.08 15.00 -8.35
C ILE A 231 -15.93 13.52 -8.72
N ALA A 232 -15.86 12.66 -7.69
CA ALA A 232 -15.85 11.22 -7.83
C ALA A 232 -16.88 10.57 -6.90
N PRO A 233 -18.18 10.50 -7.30
CA PRO A 233 -19.25 10.02 -6.44
C PRO A 233 -19.32 8.50 -6.31
N HIS A 234 -18.60 7.75 -7.13
CA HIS A 234 -18.59 6.28 -7.13
C HIS A 234 -17.29 5.71 -6.57
N ALA A 235 -17.33 4.47 -6.14
CA ALA A 235 -16.20 3.69 -5.64
C ALA A 235 -16.45 2.19 -5.86
N SER A 236 -15.41 1.38 -5.69
CA SER A 236 -15.44 -0.07 -5.88
C SER A 236 -16.36 -0.84 -4.91
N ALA A 237 -16.83 -0.22 -3.85
CA ALA A 237 -17.78 -0.80 -2.91
C ALA A 237 -18.88 0.22 -2.60
N HIS A 238 -20.13 -0.23 -2.64
CA HIS A 238 -21.32 0.60 -2.39
C HIS A 238 -21.30 1.22 -0.98
N ALA A 239 -20.80 0.50 0.02
CA ALA A 239 -20.62 0.99 1.39
C ALA A 239 -19.76 2.28 1.49
N LYS A 240 -18.96 2.59 0.48
CA LYS A 240 -18.17 3.84 0.39
C LYS A 240 -18.97 5.03 -0.09
N TYR A 241 -20.13 4.80 -0.74
CA TYR A 241 -20.91 5.90 -1.36
C TYR A 241 -21.45 6.87 -0.31
N TRP A 242 -21.51 8.12 -0.71
CA TRP A 242 -22.25 9.12 0.06
C TRP A 242 -23.74 9.06 -0.27
N MET A 243 -24.51 8.46 0.64
CA MET A 243 -25.91 8.06 0.43
C MET A 243 -26.94 9.11 0.89
N TYR A 244 -26.53 10.36 1.15
CA TYR A 244 -27.50 11.42 1.46
C TYR A 244 -28.37 11.68 0.22
N PRO A 245 -29.72 11.59 0.32
CA PRO A 245 -30.61 11.75 -0.83
C PRO A 245 -30.41 13.11 -1.51
N GLY A 246 -30.03 13.12 -2.80
CA GLY A 246 -29.76 14.34 -3.56
C GLY A 246 -28.51 15.12 -3.13
N GLY A 247 -27.68 14.57 -2.25
CA GLY A 247 -26.49 15.23 -1.72
C GLY A 247 -25.53 15.68 -2.81
N TRP A 248 -25.17 14.81 -3.74
CA TRP A 248 -24.30 15.15 -4.86
C TRP A 248 -24.89 16.23 -5.75
N GLN A 249 -26.19 16.14 -6.12
CA GLN A 249 -26.81 17.14 -6.95
C GLN A 249 -26.84 18.51 -6.26
N THR A 250 -27.08 18.55 -4.96
CA THR A 250 -27.07 19.80 -4.17
C THR A 250 -25.72 20.50 -4.24
N ILE A 251 -24.60 19.77 -4.08
CA ILE A 251 -23.27 20.40 -4.18
C ILE A 251 -22.90 20.79 -5.60
N ILE A 252 -23.34 20.02 -6.61
CA ILE A 252 -23.14 20.34 -8.04
C ILE A 252 -23.84 21.66 -8.38
N ASP A 253 -25.11 21.79 -8.03
CA ASP A 253 -25.90 23.01 -8.30
C ASP A 253 -25.27 24.19 -7.59
N TYR A 254 -24.86 24.03 -6.31
CA TYR A 254 -24.17 25.06 -5.58
C TYR A 254 -22.88 25.52 -6.28
N LEU A 255 -22.04 24.61 -6.73
CA LEU A 255 -20.78 24.94 -7.43
C LEU A 255 -21.03 25.67 -8.73
N ASN A 256 -22.03 25.22 -9.52
CA ASN A 256 -22.42 25.89 -10.77
C ASN A 256 -22.93 27.30 -10.52
N ASP A 257 -23.75 27.51 -9.49
CA ASP A 257 -24.25 28.84 -9.09
C ASP A 257 -23.11 29.78 -8.66
N LYS A 258 -22.01 29.24 -8.13
CA LYS A 258 -20.79 29.99 -7.80
C LYS A 258 -19.82 30.14 -8.99
N GLY A 259 -20.21 29.70 -10.18
CA GLY A 259 -19.45 29.85 -11.43
C GLY A 259 -18.34 28.83 -11.63
N TYR A 260 -18.35 27.73 -10.92
CA TYR A 260 -17.44 26.61 -11.14
C TYR A 260 -18.09 25.58 -12.08
N LYS A 261 -17.33 25.05 -13.03
CA LYS A 261 -17.72 23.83 -13.75
C LYS A 261 -17.46 22.62 -12.87
N VAL A 262 -18.29 21.59 -13.02
CA VAL A 262 -18.13 20.35 -12.28
C VAL A 262 -17.79 19.22 -13.24
N LEU A 263 -16.62 18.61 -13.11
CA LEU A 263 -16.18 17.46 -13.89
C LEU A 263 -16.42 16.18 -13.10
N MET A 264 -17.25 15.29 -13.60
CA MET A 264 -17.45 13.96 -13.03
C MET A 264 -16.51 12.97 -13.70
N ILE A 265 -15.63 12.32 -12.91
CA ILE A 265 -14.46 11.60 -13.43
C ILE A 265 -14.37 10.13 -13.02
N THR A 266 -15.45 9.49 -12.64
CA THR A 266 -15.49 8.09 -12.21
C THR A 266 -15.36 7.08 -13.35
N HIS A 267 -15.07 5.83 -13.03
CA HIS A 267 -15.09 4.73 -13.98
C HIS A 267 -16.51 4.34 -14.38
N GLU A 268 -17.41 4.38 -13.42
CA GLU A 268 -18.85 4.13 -13.60
C GLU A 268 -19.43 5.22 -14.51
N VAL A 269 -20.16 4.79 -15.55
CA VAL A 269 -20.66 5.70 -16.60
C VAL A 269 -21.87 6.48 -16.09
N LEU A 270 -21.87 7.79 -16.33
CA LEU A 270 -23.02 8.64 -16.06
C LEU A 270 -24.21 8.20 -16.93
N GLY A 271 -25.38 8.03 -16.35
CA GLY A 271 -26.57 7.49 -17.00
C GLY A 271 -26.75 5.98 -16.84
N ASP A 272 -25.84 5.30 -16.14
CA ASP A 272 -26.07 3.92 -15.71
C ASP A 272 -27.13 3.88 -14.61
N GLU A 273 -28.30 3.32 -14.89
CA GLU A 273 -29.47 3.34 -14.00
C GLU A 273 -29.16 2.75 -12.63
N TRP A 274 -28.35 1.70 -12.59
CA TRP A 274 -28.07 1.04 -11.33
C TRP A 274 -27.19 1.91 -10.41
N HIS A 275 -26.09 2.45 -10.94
CA HIS A 275 -25.20 3.34 -10.19
C HIS A 275 -25.88 4.67 -9.85
N ASP A 276 -26.55 5.28 -10.81
CA ASP A 276 -27.23 6.56 -10.62
C ASP A 276 -28.37 6.49 -9.60
N SER A 277 -29.12 5.35 -9.53
CA SER A 277 -30.15 5.17 -8.53
C SER A 277 -29.64 5.27 -7.10
N LYS A 278 -28.37 4.92 -6.87
CA LYS A 278 -27.70 4.98 -5.56
C LYS A 278 -27.30 6.42 -5.17
N LEU A 279 -27.20 7.31 -6.16
CA LEU A 279 -26.93 8.72 -5.94
C LEU A 279 -28.22 9.56 -5.86
N GLY A 280 -29.38 8.93 -6.00
CA GLY A 280 -30.68 9.62 -6.04
C GLY A 280 -31.12 10.02 -7.46
N GLY A 281 -30.48 9.48 -8.49
CA GLY A 281 -30.76 9.71 -9.91
C GLY A 281 -29.53 10.18 -10.67
N THR A 282 -29.68 10.29 -12.01
CA THR A 282 -28.60 10.75 -12.89
C THR A 282 -28.25 12.20 -12.61
N LEU A 283 -27.00 12.46 -12.26
CA LEU A 283 -26.50 13.78 -11.91
C LEU A 283 -26.54 14.72 -13.13
N GLN A 284 -27.04 15.92 -12.94
CA GLN A 284 -27.21 16.93 -13.98
C GLN A 284 -26.19 18.06 -13.85
N ASN A 285 -26.01 18.83 -14.93
CA ASN A 285 -25.14 20.01 -14.96
C ASN A 285 -23.67 19.71 -14.64
N VAL A 286 -23.20 18.53 -15.05
CA VAL A 286 -21.79 18.12 -14.94
C VAL A 286 -21.17 18.00 -16.35
N ILE A 287 -19.86 18.20 -16.44
CA ILE A 287 -19.06 17.80 -17.59
C ILE A 287 -18.71 16.32 -17.40
N ASP A 288 -19.29 15.49 -18.27
CA ASP A 288 -19.07 14.04 -18.20
C ASP A 288 -17.67 13.67 -18.71
N LYS A 289 -16.89 13.11 -17.81
CA LYS A 289 -15.58 12.50 -18.03
C LYS A 289 -15.54 11.05 -17.52
N THR A 290 -16.71 10.44 -17.35
CA THR A 290 -16.84 9.09 -16.79
C THR A 290 -16.46 8.00 -17.79
N GLY A 291 -16.46 6.74 -17.32
CA GLY A 291 -16.21 5.56 -18.16
C GLY A 291 -14.73 5.20 -18.32
N ASN A 292 -14.48 4.29 -19.25
CA ASN A 292 -13.18 3.67 -19.54
C ASN A 292 -12.19 4.62 -20.25
N GLY A 293 -11.78 5.70 -19.61
CA GLY A 293 -10.71 6.57 -20.09
C GLY A 293 -9.34 6.20 -19.53
N PRO A 294 -8.25 6.62 -20.21
CA PRO A 294 -6.91 6.44 -19.67
C PRO A 294 -6.77 7.11 -18.30
N LEU A 295 -6.18 6.42 -17.34
CA LEU A 295 -5.99 6.97 -15.99
C LEU A 295 -5.11 8.23 -15.99
N SER A 296 -4.21 8.35 -16.99
CA SER A 296 -3.43 9.57 -17.23
C SER A 296 -4.30 10.81 -17.47
N ASP A 297 -5.49 10.64 -18.08
CA ASP A 297 -6.41 11.75 -18.29
C ASP A 297 -7.07 12.16 -16.97
N ARG A 298 -7.41 11.20 -16.11
CA ARG A 298 -7.90 11.46 -14.75
C ARG A 298 -6.87 12.20 -13.90
N ILE A 299 -5.60 11.79 -14.00
CA ILE A 299 -4.49 12.49 -13.32
C ILE A 299 -4.42 13.94 -13.80
N ASN A 300 -4.55 14.18 -15.12
CA ASN A 300 -4.54 15.52 -15.68
C ASN A 300 -5.75 16.36 -15.23
N ASP A 301 -6.94 15.77 -15.28
CA ASP A 301 -8.19 16.43 -14.87
C ASP A 301 -8.11 16.86 -13.40
N ILE A 302 -7.64 15.97 -12.52
CA ILE A 302 -7.49 16.24 -11.08
C ILE A 302 -6.39 17.26 -10.81
N LYS A 303 -5.24 17.13 -11.45
CA LYS A 303 -4.08 18.02 -11.23
C LYS A 303 -4.41 19.50 -11.47
N HIS A 304 -5.26 19.81 -12.45
CA HIS A 304 -5.62 21.16 -12.83
C HIS A 304 -6.92 21.65 -12.16
N ALA A 305 -7.59 20.82 -11.36
CA ALA A 305 -8.79 21.20 -10.64
C ALA A 305 -8.48 22.16 -9.47
N ASP A 306 -9.40 23.08 -9.23
CA ASP A 306 -9.32 23.98 -8.07
C ASP A 306 -9.62 23.23 -6.75
N LEU A 307 -10.41 22.14 -6.84
CA LEU A 307 -10.78 21.27 -5.74
C LEU A 307 -11.15 19.87 -6.27
N PHE A 308 -10.89 18.86 -5.51
CA PHE A 308 -11.42 17.50 -5.71
C PHE A 308 -12.34 17.13 -4.55
N ILE A 309 -13.50 16.55 -4.85
CA ILE A 309 -14.45 16.02 -3.88
C ILE A 309 -14.72 14.56 -4.20
N GLY A 310 -14.44 13.67 -3.27
CA GLY A 310 -14.59 12.23 -3.51
C GLY A 310 -14.74 11.41 -2.23
N LEU A 311 -14.63 10.12 -2.43
CA LEU A 311 -14.81 9.06 -1.42
C LEU A 311 -13.46 8.42 -1.07
N GLY A 312 -13.40 7.52 -0.09
CA GLY A 312 -12.21 6.71 0.22
C GLY A 312 -11.88 5.75 -0.94
N SER A 313 -11.39 6.26 -2.05
CA SER A 313 -11.15 5.52 -3.30
C SER A 313 -9.85 5.96 -3.99
N GLY A 314 -9.44 5.21 -5.03
CA GLY A 314 -8.20 5.46 -5.78
C GLY A 314 -8.07 6.88 -6.34
N LEU A 315 -9.17 7.52 -6.79
CA LEU A 315 -9.13 8.89 -7.33
C LEU A 315 -8.81 9.93 -6.26
N SER A 316 -9.25 9.73 -5.02
CA SER A 316 -8.87 10.58 -3.89
C SER A 316 -7.37 10.47 -3.58
N TRP A 317 -6.80 9.27 -3.69
CA TRP A 317 -5.36 9.07 -3.56
C TRP A 317 -4.56 9.73 -4.68
N ILE A 318 -5.09 9.73 -5.92
CA ILE A 318 -4.49 10.51 -7.02
C ILE A 318 -4.52 12.00 -6.70
N SER A 319 -5.66 12.52 -6.22
CA SER A 319 -5.79 13.94 -5.85
C SER A 319 -4.75 14.34 -4.80
N TRP A 320 -4.60 13.53 -3.76
CA TRP A 320 -3.57 13.72 -2.74
C TRP A 320 -2.15 13.67 -3.33
N ALA A 321 -1.86 12.71 -4.21
CA ALA A 321 -0.55 12.56 -4.84
C ALA A 321 -0.17 13.74 -5.73
N VAL A 322 -1.11 14.28 -6.52
CA VAL A 322 -0.88 15.47 -7.37
C VAL A 322 -1.04 16.81 -6.64
N ARG A 323 -1.33 16.77 -5.32
CA ARG A 323 -1.44 17.95 -4.44
C ARG A 323 -2.62 18.86 -4.74
N THR A 324 -3.69 18.33 -5.29
CA THR A 324 -4.96 19.05 -5.45
C THR A 324 -5.66 19.10 -4.09
N PRO A 325 -6.19 20.26 -3.66
CA PRO A 325 -7.02 20.34 -2.46
C PRO A 325 -8.13 19.29 -2.51
N THR A 326 -8.32 18.56 -1.42
CA THR A 326 -9.21 17.39 -1.40
C THR A 326 -10.21 17.46 -0.26
N ILE A 327 -11.50 17.30 -0.59
CA ILE A 327 -12.54 16.95 0.37
C ILE A 327 -12.83 15.46 0.22
N LEU A 328 -12.69 14.70 1.30
CA LEU A 328 -12.94 13.28 1.33
C LEU A 328 -14.17 13.01 2.23
N ILE A 329 -15.25 12.49 1.63
CA ILE A 329 -16.47 12.13 2.33
C ILE A 329 -16.40 10.66 2.68
N SER A 330 -16.46 10.32 3.97
CA SER A 330 -16.35 8.94 4.44
C SER A 330 -17.05 8.72 5.78
N GLY A 331 -17.92 7.73 5.85
CA GLY A 331 -18.43 7.17 7.11
C GLY A 331 -18.06 5.69 7.24
N PHE A 332 -17.66 5.07 6.13
CA PHE A 332 -17.32 3.67 6.00
C PHE A 332 -15.96 3.31 6.61
N SER A 333 -14.92 4.11 6.35
CA SER A 333 -13.59 3.96 6.93
C SER A 333 -13.35 4.97 8.05
N ALA A 334 -12.60 4.57 9.06
CA ALA A 334 -12.22 5.44 10.16
C ALA A 334 -11.37 6.63 9.67
N PRO A 335 -11.38 7.77 10.36
CA PRO A 335 -10.65 8.97 9.93
C PRO A 335 -9.15 8.80 9.69
N HIS A 336 -8.52 7.84 10.37
CA HIS A 336 -7.08 7.57 10.21
C HIS A 336 -6.71 6.69 9.00
N THR A 337 -7.69 6.05 8.36
CA THR A 337 -7.44 4.99 7.36
C THR A 337 -6.73 5.52 6.11
N GLU A 338 -7.25 6.61 5.54
CA GLU A 338 -6.64 7.26 4.39
C GLU A 338 -5.69 8.38 4.84
N PHE A 339 -5.09 9.08 3.87
CA PHE A 339 -4.20 10.22 4.10
C PHE A 339 -4.88 11.35 4.92
N GLN A 340 -4.09 12.10 5.69
CA GLN A 340 -4.57 13.15 6.60
C GLN A 340 -4.51 14.56 5.98
N ASP A 341 -3.67 14.76 4.96
CA ASP A 341 -3.61 16.04 4.24
C ASP A 341 -4.81 16.22 3.29
N CYS A 342 -6.02 16.32 3.89
CA CYS A 342 -7.29 16.59 3.25
C CYS A 342 -8.28 17.16 4.25
N GLU A 343 -9.41 17.70 3.77
CA GLU A 343 -10.58 17.96 4.60
C GLU A 343 -11.45 16.70 4.62
N ARG A 344 -11.45 16.00 5.72
CA ARG A 344 -12.28 14.81 5.88
C ARG A 344 -13.64 15.19 6.46
N ILE A 345 -14.69 14.81 5.74
CA ILE A 345 -16.06 14.91 6.23
C ILE A 345 -16.49 13.52 6.69
N PHE A 346 -16.71 13.41 7.97
CA PHE A 346 -17.12 12.17 8.63
C PHE A 346 -18.54 12.31 9.16
N THR A 347 -19.13 11.20 9.65
CA THR A 347 -20.45 11.27 10.29
C THR A 347 -20.44 12.32 11.41
N PRO A 348 -21.46 13.18 11.52
CA PRO A 348 -21.45 14.31 12.45
C PRO A 348 -21.55 13.90 13.93
N ASP A 349 -22.07 12.70 14.20
CA ASP A 349 -22.24 12.14 15.55
C ASP A 349 -21.65 10.71 15.58
N PRO A 350 -20.32 10.57 15.61
CA PRO A 350 -19.68 9.26 15.53
C PRO A 350 -19.94 8.36 16.75
N ASP A 351 -20.37 8.93 17.88
CA ASP A 351 -20.65 8.16 19.10
C ASP A 351 -22.00 7.44 19.02
N ASN A 352 -22.98 8.02 18.30
CA ASN A 352 -24.33 7.47 18.19
C ASN A 352 -24.66 6.92 16.79
N THR A 353 -23.93 7.34 15.76
CA THR A 353 -24.09 6.86 14.40
C THR A 353 -23.13 5.71 14.13
N CYS A 354 -23.63 4.59 13.56
CA CYS A 354 -22.76 3.50 13.11
C CYS A 354 -21.75 4.02 12.07
N ASN A 355 -20.48 3.64 12.20
CA ASN A 355 -19.41 4.08 11.32
C ASN A 355 -18.21 3.11 11.34
N SER A 356 -17.22 3.37 10.48
CA SER A 356 -15.92 2.70 10.49
C SER A 356 -15.98 1.18 10.36
N CYS A 357 -16.97 0.62 9.65
CA CYS A 357 -17.15 -0.81 9.47
C CYS A 357 -15.94 -1.44 8.77
N PHE A 358 -15.30 -0.73 7.85
CA PHE A 358 -14.09 -1.19 7.17
C PHE A 358 -12.97 -1.61 8.13
N ASN A 359 -12.85 -0.92 9.24
CA ASN A 359 -11.79 -1.16 10.23
C ASN A 359 -12.15 -2.27 11.24
N ARG A 360 -13.45 -2.62 11.35
CA ARG A 360 -13.95 -3.64 12.28
C ARG A 360 -14.25 -4.98 11.64
N GLU A 361 -14.86 -4.92 10.45
CA GLU A 361 -15.43 -6.09 9.81
C GLU A 361 -14.60 -6.52 8.58
N TRP A 362 -14.76 -7.77 8.18
CA TRP A 362 -14.19 -8.25 6.93
C TRP A 362 -15.11 -7.86 5.78
N LEU A 363 -14.66 -6.98 4.91
CA LEU A 363 -15.41 -6.52 3.74
C LEU A 363 -15.61 -7.67 2.74
N ASN A 364 -16.86 -7.94 2.38
CA ASN A 364 -17.19 -8.73 1.21
C ASN A 364 -17.44 -7.82 0.00
N PRO A 365 -16.49 -7.66 -0.92
CA PRO A 365 -16.62 -6.76 -2.06
C PRO A 365 -17.70 -7.20 -3.07
N GLY A 366 -18.16 -8.45 -3.01
CA GLY A 366 -19.26 -8.96 -3.83
C GLY A 366 -20.66 -8.60 -3.30
N ASP A 367 -20.77 -8.13 -2.06
CA ASP A 367 -22.03 -7.68 -1.47
C ASP A 367 -22.13 -6.14 -1.54
N TRP A 368 -22.79 -5.65 -2.57
CA TRP A 368 -23.01 -4.21 -2.79
C TRP A 368 -23.91 -3.56 -1.73
N GLU A 369 -24.77 -4.32 -1.09
CA GLU A 369 -25.61 -3.91 0.03
C GLU A 369 -24.91 -4.13 1.40
N TRP A 370 -23.58 -4.30 1.39
CA TRP A 370 -22.81 -4.61 2.57
C TRP A 370 -22.91 -3.50 3.64
N CYS A 371 -23.59 -3.84 4.69
CA CYS A 371 -23.70 -3.04 5.91
C CYS A 371 -23.82 -4.03 7.07
N PRO A 372 -22.72 -4.40 7.74
CA PRO A 372 -22.70 -5.56 8.64
C PRO A 372 -23.67 -5.43 9.81
N ASP A 373 -23.86 -4.22 10.33
CA ASP A 373 -24.71 -4.00 11.52
C ASP A 373 -26.18 -3.69 11.17
N HIS A 374 -26.44 -3.06 10.00
CA HIS A 374 -27.75 -2.45 9.72
C HIS A 374 -28.33 -2.75 8.34
N LYS A 375 -27.83 -3.80 7.67
CA LYS A 375 -28.41 -4.24 6.39
C LYS A 375 -29.91 -4.52 6.55
N ASP A 376 -30.71 -4.03 5.59
CA ASP A 376 -32.16 -4.22 5.52
C ASP A 376 -32.95 -3.56 6.70
N THR A 377 -32.37 -2.55 7.35
CA THR A 377 -33.03 -1.75 8.38
C THR A 377 -33.09 -0.28 7.98
N ASP A 378 -33.83 0.55 8.71
CA ASP A 378 -33.92 1.99 8.51
C ASP A 378 -32.55 2.69 8.71
N ARG A 379 -31.63 2.04 9.44
CA ARG A 379 -30.29 2.52 9.69
C ARG A 379 -29.27 2.10 8.62
N HIS A 380 -29.71 1.41 7.56
CA HIS A 380 -28.85 0.97 6.47
C HIS A 380 -28.07 2.15 5.86
N PHE A 381 -26.74 2.08 5.87
CA PHE A 381 -25.81 3.17 5.46
C PHE A 381 -25.99 4.49 6.21
N GLU A 382 -26.45 4.49 7.45
CA GLU A 382 -26.61 5.73 8.23
C GLU A 382 -25.33 6.53 8.34
N CYS A 383 -24.16 5.87 8.39
CA CYS A 383 -22.85 6.51 8.46
C CYS A 383 -22.60 7.55 7.36
N SER A 384 -23.20 7.38 6.18
CA SER A 384 -23.08 8.33 5.07
C SER A 384 -24.38 9.12 4.83
N LYS A 385 -25.55 8.56 5.16
CA LYS A 385 -26.84 9.27 5.05
C LYS A 385 -26.97 10.45 6.02
N THR A 386 -26.24 10.46 7.12
CA THR A 386 -26.25 11.54 8.11
C THR A 386 -25.33 12.71 7.76
N ILE A 387 -24.47 12.54 6.75
CA ILE A 387 -23.59 13.63 6.28
C ILE A 387 -24.41 14.58 5.40
N GLU A 388 -24.79 15.72 5.96
CA GLU A 388 -25.61 16.70 5.25
C GLU A 388 -24.81 17.48 4.19
N PRO A 389 -25.41 17.80 3.01
CA PRO A 389 -24.77 18.59 1.96
C PRO A 389 -24.23 19.94 2.45
N GLN A 390 -24.89 20.56 3.45
CA GLN A 390 -24.43 21.82 4.00
C GLN A 390 -23.04 21.71 4.65
N THR A 391 -22.72 20.60 5.27
CA THR A 391 -21.38 20.34 5.82
C THR A 391 -20.32 20.31 4.71
N VAL A 392 -20.64 19.66 3.57
CA VAL A 392 -19.76 19.63 2.39
C VAL A 392 -19.61 21.02 1.80
N ILE A 393 -20.71 21.79 1.65
CA ILE A 393 -20.70 23.16 1.16
C ILE A 393 -19.84 24.08 2.03
N ASN A 394 -19.90 23.94 3.35
CA ASN A 394 -19.07 24.74 4.25
C ASN A 394 -17.57 24.49 4.00
N SER A 395 -17.18 23.22 3.77
CA SER A 395 -15.80 22.87 3.41
C SER A 395 -15.42 23.38 2.01
N ILE A 396 -16.32 23.30 1.02
CA ILE A 396 -16.12 23.89 -0.30
C ILE A 396 -15.82 25.39 -0.19
N ASN A 397 -16.61 26.12 0.59
CA ASN A 397 -16.42 27.57 0.79
C ASN A 397 -15.07 27.92 1.39
N LYS A 398 -14.62 27.12 2.37
CA LYS A 398 -13.30 27.25 3.00
C LYS A 398 -12.17 27.13 1.97
N PHE A 399 -12.20 26.11 1.10
CA PHE A 399 -11.15 25.88 0.11
C PHE A 399 -11.20 26.87 -1.05
N LEU A 400 -12.38 27.12 -1.62
CA LEU A 400 -12.54 27.98 -2.78
C LEU A 400 -12.65 29.47 -2.40
N LYS A 401 -12.63 29.81 -1.09
CA LYS A 401 -12.76 31.17 -0.56
C LYS A 401 -14.01 31.88 -1.08
N ILE A 402 -15.12 31.13 -1.13
CA ILE A 402 -16.43 31.65 -1.52
C ILE A 402 -17.07 32.29 -0.30
N SER A 403 -17.44 33.55 -0.42
CA SER A 403 -18.17 34.32 0.61
C SER A 403 -19.68 34.19 0.46
#